data_a4818e863dcbff6e54a1070db0fc10e8
#
_entry.id   a4818e863dcbff6e54a1070db0fc10e8
#
_cell.length_a   1.000
_cell.length_b   1.000
_cell.length_c   1.000
_cell.angle_alpha   90.00
_cell.angle_beta   90.00
_cell.angle_gamma   90.00
#
_symmetry.space_group_name_H-M   'P 1'
#
loop_
_entity.id
_entity.type
_entity.pdbx_description
1 polymer ?
#
loop_
_entity_poly.entity_id
_entity_poly.type
_entity_poly.pdbx_seq_one_letter_code
_entity_poly.pdbx_strand_id
1 'polypeptide(L)'
;MIADRNRSSPAMTVPLAPERLEKAIIFLRGEENGRVWLDALPDRIASYAARWGLRLESIADSGAMSCCVYSVTADGTAAVLKIPVDQQSGTTEMAMLDRWSASGATPDILNADEDSGVFLMSRIVPGEIAWPVHGAGDSKQLGELLSRLNPPGLPEPSKLKDLADIVWMRIDWARERFADERYADAMERFGATTHLARAERMLELLLSTGIGRHVLHADLQAKNILQGPGSWYTIDPLGAVGDINAEAGLWVAIQDGPVSIPDRLGELRAHPLLDENRLYAWTYVFAVAEYRSYLPASGDRMESFVKAVDPAEIMNRVQPNR
;
A
#
# COMPACT_ATOMS: atom_id res chain seq x y z
N MET A 1 -43.01 -44.76 5.59
CA MET A 1 -42.17 -43.94 6.47
C MET A 1 -41.24 -43.10 5.57
N ILE A 2 -41.64 -41.90 5.27
CA ILE A 2 -40.84 -40.93 4.50
C ILE A 2 -40.17 -40.05 5.53
N ALA A 3 -38.87 -40.20 5.70
CA ALA A 3 -38.08 -39.38 6.62
C ALA A 3 -37.89 -37.99 6.02
N ASP A 4 -38.52 -37.05 6.67
CA ASP A 4 -38.40 -35.61 6.44
C ASP A 4 -36.94 -35.16 6.72
N ARG A 5 -36.17 -34.92 5.65
CA ARG A 5 -34.84 -34.36 5.75
C ARG A 5 -34.90 -32.82 5.44
N ASN A 6 -35.63 -32.15 6.30
CA ASN A 6 -35.54 -30.70 6.35
C ASN A 6 -34.40 -30.30 7.32
N ARG A 7 -33.15 -30.50 6.91
CA ARG A 7 -32.00 -29.83 7.56
C ARG A 7 -31.95 -28.43 7.03
N SER A 8 -32.61 -27.52 7.73
CA SER A 8 -32.33 -26.09 7.56
C SER A 8 -30.83 -25.88 7.80
N SER A 9 -30.09 -25.52 6.75
CA SER A 9 -28.71 -25.03 6.91
C SER A 9 -28.72 -23.92 7.96
N PRO A 10 -27.77 -23.91 8.91
CA PRO A 10 -27.69 -22.80 9.86
C PRO A 10 -27.60 -21.50 9.10
N ALA A 11 -28.42 -20.52 9.49
CA ALA A 11 -28.39 -19.20 8.88
C ALA A 11 -26.95 -18.66 8.92
N MET A 12 -26.45 -18.26 7.77
CA MET A 12 -25.08 -17.70 7.66
C MET A 12 -25.05 -16.39 8.43
N THR A 13 -24.26 -16.32 9.49
CA THR A 13 -24.07 -15.10 10.27
C THR A 13 -23.07 -14.23 9.54
N VAL A 14 -23.50 -13.06 9.05
CA VAL A 14 -22.64 -12.05 8.44
C VAL A 14 -22.00 -11.23 9.58
N PRO A 15 -20.67 -11.08 9.62
CA PRO A 15 -20.01 -10.23 10.60
C PRO A 15 -20.43 -8.76 10.44
N LEU A 16 -20.48 -8.01 11.55
CA LEU A 16 -20.73 -6.56 11.52
C LEU A 16 -19.48 -5.80 11.06
N ALA A 17 -19.69 -4.73 10.31
CA ALA A 17 -18.60 -3.82 9.90
C ALA A 17 -17.96 -3.17 11.15
N PRO A 18 -16.63 -3.16 11.26
CA PRO A 18 -15.95 -2.45 12.34
C PRO A 18 -16.20 -0.93 12.24
N GLU A 19 -16.29 -0.25 13.39
CA GLU A 19 -16.49 1.21 13.45
C GLU A 19 -15.46 2.01 12.65
N ARG A 20 -14.22 1.53 12.60
CA ARG A 20 -13.14 2.12 11.82
C ARG A 20 -13.44 2.10 10.31
N LEU A 21 -13.96 0.98 9.79
CA LEU A 21 -14.35 0.86 8.39
C LEU A 21 -15.51 1.81 8.09
N GLU A 22 -16.51 1.86 8.95
CA GLU A 22 -17.66 2.76 8.80
C GLU A 22 -17.20 4.22 8.70
N LYS A 23 -16.36 4.69 9.63
CA LYS A 23 -15.80 6.05 9.62
C LYS A 23 -14.99 6.33 8.34
N ALA A 24 -14.17 5.38 7.89
CA ALA A 24 -13.36 5.53 6.70
C ALA A 24 -14.22 5.65 5.44
N ILE A 25 -15.23 4.80 5.29
CA ILE A 25 -16.15 4.82 4.14
C ILE A 25 -16.94 6.13 4.09
N ILE A 26 -17.47 6.59 5.23
CA ILE A 26 -18.19 7.87 5.32
C ILE A 26 -17.26 9.04 4.97
N PHE A 27 -16.04 9.04 5.48
CA PHE A 27 -15.05 10.08 5.14
C PHE A 27 -14.75 10.14 3.64
N LEU A 28 -14.58 8.98 3.00
CA LEU A 28 -14.19 8.89 1.59
C LEU A 28 -15.34 9.18 0.61
N ARG A 29 -16.57 8.78 0.95
CA ARG A 29 -17.73 8.87 0.04
C ARG A 29 -18.73 9.95 0.41
N GLY A 30 -18.54 10.61 1.54
CA GLY A 30 -19.57 11.45 2.17
C GLY A 30 -20.62 10.63 2.91
N GLU A 31 -21.37 11.29 3.79
CA GLU A 31 -22.34 10.62 4.68
C GLU A 31 -23.38 9.81 3.90
N GLU A 32 -24.03 10.40 2.90
CA GLU A 32 -25.10 9.76 2.15
C GLU A 32 -24.63 8.52 1.38
N ASN A 33 -23.63 8.67 0.49
CA ASN A 33 -23.13 7.58 -0.32
C ASN A 33 -22.42 6.52 0.51
N GLY A 34 -21.74 6.94 1.60
CA GLY A 34 -21.11 6.03 2.55
C GLY A 34 -22.12 5.14 3.25
N ARG A 35 -23.23 5.72 3.73
CA ARG A 35 -24.33 4.94 4.35
C ARG A 35 -24.96 3.96 3.37
N VAL A 36 -25.29 4.38 2.16
CA VAL A 36 -25.84 3.48 1.13
C VAL A 36 -24.91 2.27 0.90
N TRP A 37 -23.59 2.49 0.81
CA TRP A 37 -22.63 1.41 0.64
C TRP A 37 -22.57 0.47 1.85
N LEU A 38 -22.56 1.03 3.08
CA LEU A 38 -22.53 0.28 4.33
C LEU A 38 -23.81 -0.54 4.55
N ASP A 39 -24.97 0.03 4.27
CA ASP A 39 -26.27 -0.64 4.40
C ASP A 39 -26.40 -1.84 3.44
N ALA A 40 -25.81 -1.74 2.25
CA ALA A 40 -25.78 -2.84 1.28
C ALA A 40 -24.71 -3.90 1.56
N LEU A 41 -23.74 -3.60 2.44
CA LEU A 41 -22.57 -4.47 2.66
C LEU A 41 -22.94 -5.86 3.19
N PRO A 42 -23.83 -6.05 4.19
CA PRO A 42 -24.20 -7.37 4.69
C PRO A 42 -24.76 -8.28 3.61
N ASP A 43 -25.64 -7.76 2.77
CA ASP A 43 -26.28 -8.52 1.67
C ASP A 43 -25.25 -8.89 0.59
N ARG A 44 -24.31 -7.98 0.28
CA ARG A 44 -23.19 -8.26 -0.63
C ARG A 44 -22.31 -9.38 -0.09
N ILE A 45 -21.90 -9.32 1.19
CA ILE A 45 -21.11 -10.38 1.84
C ILE A 45 -21.86 -11.72 1.76
N ALA A 46 -23.13 -11.76 2.13
CA ALA A 46 -23.95 -12.96 2.10
C ALA A 46 -24.06 -13.55 0.68
N SER A 47 -24.30 -12.70 -0.32
CA SER A 47 -24.40 -13.10 -1.72
C SER A 47 -23.12 -13.75 -2.25
N TYR A 48 -21.96 -13.12 -2.03
CA TYR A 48 -20.67 -13.68 -2.46
C TYR A 48 -20.27 -14.92 -1.66
N ALA A 49 -20.58 -14.96 -0.36
CA ALA A 49 -20.33 -16.15 0.46
C ALA A 49 -21.16 -17.36 -0.04
N ALA A 50 -22.42 -17.14 -0.40
CA ALA A 50 -23.26 -18.20 -0.99
C ALA A 50 -22.77 -18.60 -2.40
N ARG A 51 -22.43 -17.61 -3.25
CA ARG A 51 -21.96 -17.85 -4.64
C ARG A 51 -20.65 -18.64 -4.69
N TRP A 52 -19.74 -18.38 -3.76
CA TRP A 52 -18.41 -19.00 -3.74
C TRP A 52 -18.23 -20.07 -2.65
N GLY A 53 -19.31 -20.43 -1.97
CA GLY A 53 -19.32 -21.52 -0.96
C GLY A 53 -18.41 -21.22 0.23
N LEU A 54 -18.43 -19.99 0.74
CA LEU A 54 -17.56 -19.57 1.82
C LEU A 54 -18.19 -19.73 3.19
N ARG A 55 -17.39 -20.20 4.14
CA ARG A 55 -17.68 -20.07 5.57
C ARG A 55 -17.01 -18.79 6.07
N LEU A 56 -17.82 -17.81 6.45
CA LEU A 56 -17.33 -16.52 6.96
C LEU A 56 -16.78 -16.68 8.38
N GLU A 57 -15.74 -15.90 8.71
CA GLU A 57 -15.11 -15.85 10.03
C GLU A 57 -15.29 -14.48 10.69
N SER A 58 -14.56 -13.46 10.23
CA SER A 58 -14.61 -12.10 10.76
C SER A 58 -14.28 -11.08 9.68
N ILE A 59 -14.63 -9.82 9.91
CA ILE A 59 -14.14 -8.71 9.09
C ILE A 59 -12.80 -8.26 9.65
N ALA A 60 -11.84 -7.98 8.76
CA ALA A 60 -10.55 -7.42 9.15
C ALA A 60 -10.72 -6.01 9.72
N ASP A 61 -10.08 -5.73 10.85
CA ASP A 61 -10.08 -4.39 11.48
C ASP A 61 -9.07 -3.43 10.83
N SER A 62 -8.83 -3.61 9.53
CA SER A 62 -7.90 -2.81 8.74
C SER A 62 -8.48 -2.54 7.35
N GLY A 63 -7.98 -1.50 6.71
CA GLY A 63 -8.48 -1.08 5.41
C GLY A 63 -9.41 0.14 5.52
N ALA A 64 -9.47 0.91 4.43
CA ALA A 64 -10.31 2.09 4.30
C ALA A 64 -11.05 2.10 2.96
N MET A 65 -10.50 1.43 1.94
CA MET A 65 -11.01 1.43 0.57
C MET A 65 -11.77 0.14 0.21
N SER A 66 -11.90 -0.79 1.16
CA SER A 66 -12.57 -2.09 0.94
C SER A 66 -12.95 -2.73 2.28
N CYS A 67 -13.96 -3.60 2.23
CA CYS A 67 -14.25 -4.54 3.31
C CYS A 67 -13.55 -5.87 3.02
N CYS A 68 -12.69 -6.32 3.94
CA CYS A 68 -11.99 -7.59 3.86
C CYS A 68 -12.61 -8.57 4.87
N VAL A 69 -13.17 -9.68 4.39
CA VAL A 69 -13.80 -10.71 5.23
C VAL A 69 -12.94 -11.96 5.22
N TYR A 70 -12.41 -12.33 6.37
CA TYR A 70 -11.75 -13.61 6.56
C TYR A 70 -12.76 -14.74 6.38
N SER A 71 -12.39 -15.72 5.61
CA SER A 71 -13.27 -16.83 5.24
C SER A 71 -12.49 -18.10 4.99
N VAL A 72 -13.21 -19.21 4.86
CA VAL A 72 -12.68 -20.51 4.47
C VAL A 72 -13.53 -21.06 3.35
N THR A 73 -12.91 -21.52 2.29
CA THR A 73 -13.57 -22.17 1.15
C THR A 73 -14.09 -23.57 1.51
N ALA A 74 -14.86 -24.19 0.66
CA ALA A 74 -15.44 -25.50 0.87
C ALA A 74 -14.39 -26.64 1.02
N ASP A 75 -13.22 -26.48 0.40
CA ASP A 75 -12.07 -27.39 0.50
C ASP A 75 -11.16 -27.12 1.71
N GLY A 76 -11.48 -26.11 2.53
CA GLY A 76 -10.74 -25.75 3.73
C GLY A 76 -9.63 -24.72 3.53
N THR A 77 -9.50 -24.14 2.35
CA THR A 77 -8.49 -23.11 2.07
C THR A 77 -8.85 -21.80 2.80
N ALA A 78 -7.91 -21.26 3.56
CA ALA A 78 -8.07 -19.94 4.19
C ALA A 78 -8.05 -18.85 3.11
N ALA A 79 -9.05 -17.97 3.14
CA ALA A 79 -9.26 -16.95 2.11
C ALA A 79 -9.68 -15.60 2.69
N VAL A 80 -9.59 -14.56 1.87
CA VAL A 80 -10.10 -13.22 2.16
C VAL A 80 -11.04 -12.82 1.03
N LEU A 81 -12.32 -12.62 1.35
CA LEU A 81 -13.28 -11.98 0.47
C LEU A 81 -13.09 -10.47 0.56
N LYS A 82 -12.74 -9.82 -0.55
CA LYS A 82 -12.53 -8.38 -0.61
C LYS A 82 -13.62 -7.71 -1.43
N ILE A 83 -14.34 -6.77 -0.78
CA ILE A 83 -15.41 -5.97 -1.36
C ILE A 83 -14.94 -4.52 -1.42
N PRO A 84 -14.51 -4.03 -2.57
CA PRO A 84 -13.99 -2.68 -2.73
C PRO A 84 -15.11 -1.63 -2.65
N VAL A 85 -14.71 -0.40 -2.32
CA VAL A 85 -15.62 0.76 -2.30
C VAL A 85 -16.07 1.12 -3.70
N ASP A 86 -15.21 0.94 -4.69
CA ASP A 86 -15.52 1.14 -6.11
C ASP A 86 -14.93 0.03 -6.98
N GLN A 87 -15.60 -0.22 -8.10
CA GLN A 87 -15.25 -1.28 -9.05
C GLN A 87 -13.84 -1.09 -9.63
N GLN A 88 -13.49 0.12 -10.03
CA GLN A 88 -12.22 0.38 -10.72
C GLN A 88 -11.01 0.06 -9.83
N SER A 89 -11.07 0.44 -8.56
CA SER A 89 -10.02 0.10 -7.59
C SER A 89 -9.89 -1.41 -7.42
N GLY A 90 -11.01 -2.12 -7.27
CA GLY A 90 -11.01 -3.58 -7.14
C GLY A 90 -10.45 -4.29 -8.36
N THR A 91 -10.86 -3.88 -9.57
CA THR A 91 -10.36 -4.47 -10.83
C THR A 91 -8.86 -4.21 -11.02
N THR A 92 -8.39 -3.01 -10.69
CA THR A 92 -6.96 -2.68 -10.77
C THR A 92 -6.17 -3.54 -9.78
N GLU A 93 -6.64 -3.64 -8.54
CA GLU A 93 -5.98 -4.46 -7.52
C GLU A 93 -5.91 -5.94 -7.93
N MET A 94 -7.04 -6.53 -8.38
CA MET A 94 -7.06 -7.91 -8.88
C MET A 94 -6.00 -8.14 -9.96
N ALA A 95 -5.96 -7.26 -10.97
CA ALA A 95 -5.01 -7.38 -12.07
C ALA A 95 -3.55 -7.29 -11.61
N MET A 96 -3.27 -6.48 -10.59
CA MET A 96 -1.92 -6.35 -10.05
C MET A 96 -1.54 -7.55 -9.18
N LEU A 97 -2.46 -8.06 -8.34
CA LEU A 97 -2.21 -9.27 -7.55
C LEU A 97 -1.98 -10.48 -8.45
N ASP A 98 -2.83 -10.69 -9.45
CA ASP A 98 -2.69 -11.78 -10.41
C ASP A 98 -1.35 -11.71 -11.18
N ARG A 99 -0.95 -10.50 -11.59
CA ARG A 99 0.34 -10.27 -12.25
C ARG A 99 1.53 -10.80 -11.43
N TRP A 100 1.50 -10.67 -10.13
CA TRP A 100 2.62 -10.99 -9.23
C TRP A 100 2.46 -12.33 -8.48
N SER A 101 1.32 -13.00 -8.59
CA SER A 101 1.04 -14.26 -7.89
C SER A 101 2.06 -15.34 -8.22
N ALA A 102 2.41 -15.50 -9.51
CA ALA A 102 3.37 -16.50 -9.98
C ALA A 102 4.79 -16.29 -9.41
N SER A 103 5.15 -15.08 -8.99
CA SER A 103 6.43 -14.79 -8.33
C SER A 103 6.39 -15.01 -6.81
N GLY A 104 5.23 -15.33 -6.25
CA GLY A 104 5.00 -15.46 -4.82
C GLY A 104 5.11 -14.13 -4.06
N ALA A 105 4.92 -12.99 -4.75
CA ALA A 105 4.95 -11.67 -4.12
C ALA A 105 3.60 -11.25 -3.54
N THR A 106 2.50 -11.88 -3.98
CA THR A 106 1.12 -11.54 -3.63
C THR A 106 0.30 -12.79 -3.31
N PRO A 107 -0.85 -12.65 -2.64
CA PRO A 107 -1.84 -13.72 -2.57
C PRO A 107 -2.32 -14.15 -3.96
N ASP A 108 -2.71 -15.41 -4.11
CA ASP A 108 -3.38 -15.90 -5.31
C ASP A 108 -4.84 -15.43 -5.36
N ILE A 109 -5.33 -15.05 -6.55
CA ILE A 109 -6.75 -14.81 -6.79
C ILE A 109 -7.46 -16.16 -6.96
N LEU A 110 -8.39 -16.46 -6.06
CA LEU A 110 -9.15 -17.72 -6.04
C LEU A 110 -10.46 -17.62 -6.83
N ASN A 111 -11.12 -16.46 -6.77
CA ASN A 111 -12.32 -16.13 -7.52
C ASN A 111 -12.39 -14.63 -7.76
N ALA A 112 -13.04 -14.22 -8.84
CA ALA A 112 -13.20 -12.82 -9.21
C ALA A 112 -14.59 -12.55 -9.81
N ASP A 113 -15.08 -11.33 -9.58
CA ASP A 113 -16.23 -10.74 -10.23
C ASP A 113 -15.81 -9.36 -10.76
N GLU A 114 -15.34 -9.33 -12.01
CA GLU A 114 -14.79 -8.12 -12.64
C GLU A 114 -15.82 -7.00 -12.78
N ASP A 115 -17.11 -7.35 -12.95
CA ASP A 115 -18.20 -6.38 -13.10
C ASP A 115 -18.44 -5.56 -11.83
N SER A 116 -18.14 -6.12 -10.67
CA SER A 116 -18.28 -5.45 -9.37
C SER A 116 -16.95 -5.07 -8.73
N GLY A 117 -15.84 -5.61 -9.23
CA GLY A 117 -14.51 -5.48 -8.61
C GLY A 117 -14.33 -6.32 -7.34
N VAL A 118 -15.27 -7.20 -7.00
CA VAL A 118 -15.20 -8.09 -5.82
C VAL A 118 -14.36 -9.32 -6.15
N PHE A 119 -13.49 -9.72 -5.24
CA PHE A 119 -12.67 -10.91 -5.42
C PHE A 119 -12.41 -11.67 -4.13
N LEU A 120 -12.02 -12.92 -4.30
CA LEU A 120 -11.55 -13.82 -3.25
C LEU A 120 -10.08 -14.09 -3.50
N MET A 121 -9.26 -13.88 -2.49
CA MET A 121 -7.82 -14.20 -2.55
C MET A 121 -7.42 -15.17 -1.44
N SER A 122 -6.32 -15.89 -1.64
CA SER A 122 -5.72 -16.72 -0.60
C SER A 122 -5.32 -15.86 0.59
N ARG A 123 -5.51 -16.37 1.81
CA ARG A 123 -5.10 -15.67 3.03
C ARG A 123 -3.64 -15.98 3.34
N ILE A 124 -2.80 -14.97 3.42
CA ILE A 124 -1.43 -15.11 3.91
C ILE A 124 -1.45 -15.44 5.39
N VAL A 125 -0.72 -16.47 5.81
CA VAL A 125 -0.62 -16.92 7.21
C VAL A 125 0.87 -17.00 7.57
N PRO A 126 1.32 -16.39 8.71
CA PRO A 126 0.52 -15.76 9.76
C PRO A 126 -0.15 -14.43 9.33
N GLY A 127 0.36 -13.72 8.30
CA GLY A 127 -0.25 -12.51 7.77
C GLY A 127 -0.09 -11.29 8.68
N GLU A 128 0.89 -11.32 9.57
CA GLU A 128 1.25 -10.18 10.39
C GLU A 128 1.87 -9.08 9.52
N ILE A 129 1.59 -7.83 9.85
CA ILE A 129 2.20 -6.68 9.17
C ILE A 129 3.71 -6.73 9.36
N ALA A 130 4.46 -6.54 8.27
CA ALA A 130 5.91 -6.52 8.28
C ALA A 130 6.45 -5.19 8.83
N TRP A 131 6.42 -5.04 10.14
CA TRP A 131 7.10 -3.92 10.80
C TRP A 131 8.61 -4.19 10.84
N PRO A 132 9.46 -3.18 10.61
CA PRO A 132 10.91 -3.31 10.75
C PRO A 132 11.28 -3.25 12.24
N VAL A 133 10.75 -4.19 13.02
CA VAL A 133 10.98 -4.28 14.47
C VAL A 133 12.35 -4.91 14.78
N HIS A 134 12.91 -5.65 13.82
CA HIS A 134 14.04 -6.55 14.06
C HIS A 134 15.37 -6.05 13.52
N GLY A 135 15.41 -4.97 12.75
CA GLY A 135 16.67 -4.33 12.35
C GLY A 135 17.16 -4.69 10.94
N ALA A 136 18.44 -4.92 10.79
CA ALA A 136 19.16 -4.96 9.50
C ALA A 136 18.69 -5.97 8.43
N GLY A 137 17.81 -6.91 8.76
CA GLY A 137 17.27 -7.87 7.78
C GLY A 137 16.14 -7.34 6.91
N ASP A 138 15.47 -6.26 7.32
CA ASP A 138 14.23 -5.82 6.70
C ASP A 138 14.44 -5.18 5.33
N SER A 139 15.49 -4.40 5.16
CA SER A 139 15.86 -3.82 3.87
C SER A 139 16.21 -4.90 2.83
N LYS A 140 16.83 -6.00 3.29
CA LYS A 140 17.11 -7.15 2.41
C LYS A 140 15.80 -7.83 1.97
N GLN A 141 14.86 -8.05 2.89
CA GLN A 141 13.55 -8.62 2.57
C GLN A 141 12.75 -7.72 1.62
N LEU A 142 12.83 -6.39 1.80
CA LEU A 142 12.28 -5.44 0.83
C LEU A 142 12.91 -5.62 -0.54
N GLY A 143 14.24 -5.71 -0.65
CA GLY A 143 14.94 -5.94 -1.91
C GLY A 143 14.50 -7.24 -2.59
N GLU A 144 14.34 -8.31 -1.84
CA GLU A 144 13.81 -9.58 -2.34
C GLU A 144 12.35 -9.45 -2.82
N LEU A 145 11.51 -8.68 -2.12
CA LEU A 145 10.14 -8.40 -2.54
C LEU A 145 10.11 -7.57 -3.83
N LEU A 146 10.92 -6.50 -3.93
CA LEU A 146 11.03 -5.68 -5.15
C LEU A 146 11.44 -6.52 -6.37
N SER A 147 12.36 -7.46 -6.18
CA SER A 147 12.77 -8.38 -7.26
C SER A 147 11.62 -9.27 -7.72
N ARG A 148 10.79 -9.77 -6.81
CA ARG A 148 9.60 -10.58 -7.14
C ARG A 148 8.46 -9.77 -7.75
N LEU A 149 8.33 -8.48 -7.40
CA LEU A 149 7.37 -7.56 -8.02
C LEU A 149 7.80 -7.10 -9.43
N ASN A 150 9.06 -7.31 -9.80
CA ASN A 150 9.61 -6.93 -11.09
C ASN A 150 10.19 -8.12 -11.87
N PRO A 151 9.40 -9.19 -12.10
CA PRO A 151 9.89 -10.31 -12.90
C PRO A 151 10.11 -9.85 -14.35
N PRO A 152 11.20 -10.30 -14.99
CA PRO A 152 11.51 -9.91 -16.37
C PRO A 152 10.45 -10.45 -17.35
N GLY A 153 10.20 -9.69 -18.42
CA GLY A 153 9.40 -10.15 -19.56
C GLY A 153 7.88 -10.04 -19.42
N LEU A 154 7.35 -9.55 -18.30
CA LEU A 154 5.92 -9.28 -18.19
C LEU A 154 5.56 -7.96 -18.88
N PRO A 155 4.52 -7.94 -19.74
CA PRO A 155 4.07 -6.72 -20.40
C PRO A 155 3.50 -5.70 -19.39
N GLU A 156 3.61 -4.40 -19.71
CA GLU A 156 2.97 -3.34 -18.94
C GLU A 156 1.45 -3.42 -19.12
N PRO A 157 0.64 -3.41 -18.03
CA PRO A 157 -0.82 -3.35 -18.12
C PRO A 157 -1.29 -2.03 -18.75
N SER A 158 -2.37 -2.06 -19.51
CA SER A 158 -2.82 -0.95 -20.38
C SER A 158 -3.53 0.22 -19.67
N LYS A 159 -3.76 0.16 -18.36
CA LYS A 159 -4.61 1.14 -17.64
C LYS A 159 -4.06 1.55 -16.27
N LEU A 160 -2.77 1.58 -16.10
CA LEU A 160 -2.17 2.00 -14.83
C LEU A 160 -2.04 3.53 -14.79
N LYS A 161 -2.05 4.07 -13.57
CA LYS A 161 -1.76 5.48 -13.31
C LYS A 161 -0.29 5.76 -13.61
N ASP A 162 0.04 7.02 -13.90
CA ASP A 162 1.43 7.45 -13.85
C ASP A 162 1.85 7.66 -12.39
N LEU A 163 3.08 7.29 -12.07
CA LEU A 163 3.65 7.52 -10.73
C LEU A 163 3.58 9.01 -10.36
N ALA A 164 3.75 9.89 -11.34
CA ALA A 164 3.68 11.35 -11.14
C ALA A 164 2.37 11.77 -10.48
N ASP A 165 1.23 11.25 -10.95
CA ASP A 165 -0.09 11.59 -10.41
C ASP A 165 -0.21 11.21 -8.93
N ILE A 166 0.33 10.03 -8.58
CA ILE A 166 0.28 9.53 -7.20
C ILE A 166 1.18 10.36 -6.29
N VAL A 167 2.38 10.72 -6.74
CA VAL A 167 3.31 11.46 -5.89
C VAL A 167 2.88 12.93 -5.74
N TRP A 168 2.37 13.56 -6.80
CA TRP A 168 1.81 14.90 -6.69
C TRP A 168 0.61 14.94 -5.73
N MET A 169 -0.27 13.95 -5.77
CA MET A 169 -1.35 13.82 -4.78
C MET A 169 -0.82 13.76 -3.34
N ARG A 170 0.28 13.04 -3.08
CA ARG A 170 0.92 13.02 -1.74
C ARG A 170 1.51 14.36 -1.35
N ILE A 171 2.10 15.08 -2.28
CA ILE A 171 2.59 16.46 -2.08
C ILE A 171 1.42 17.41 -1.75
N ASP A 172 0.28 17.30 -2.43
CA ASP A 172 -0.92 18.09 -2.12
C ASP A 172 -1.43 17.80 -0.71
N TRP A 173 -1.48 16.55 -0.31
CA TRP A 173 -1.82 16.17 1.08
C TRP A 173 -0.80 16.69 2.11
N ALA A 174 0.48 16.80 1.73
CA ALA A 174 1.48 17.42 2.60
C ALA A 174 1.23 18.94 2.73
N ARG A 175 0.89 19.65 1.65
CA ARG A 175 0.52 21.08 1.69
C ARG A 175 -0.64 21.34 2.62
N GLU A 176 -1.71 20.52 2.53
CA GLU A 176 -2.87 20.63 3.41
C GLU A 176 -2.49 20.40 4.88
N ARG A 177 -1.71 19.34 5.16
CA ARG A 177 -1.23 19.03 6.51
C ARG A 177 -0.34 20.13 7.10
N PHE A 178 0.54 20.71 6.28
CA PHE A 178 1.47 21.74 6.73
C PHE A 178 0.78 23.10 6.94
N ALA A 179 -0.37 23.31 6.34
CA ALA A 179 -1.22 24.48 6.54
C ALA A 179 -2.17 24.34 7.76
N ASP A 180 -2.21 23.18 8.42
CA ASP A 180 -3.08 22.97 9.58
C ASP A 180 -2.57 23.73 10.80
N GLU A 181 -3.32 24.75 11.21
CA GLU A 181 -2.98 25.66 12.33
C GLU A 181 -2.74 24.89 13.64
N ARG A 182 -3.36 23.75 13.85
CA ARG A 182 -3.15 22.92 15.05
C ARG A 182 -1.71 22.46 15.23
N TYR A 183 -0.93 22.42 14.16
CA TYR A 183 0.45 21.95 14.14
C TYR A 183 1.45 23.04 13.69
N ALA A 184 1.05 24.31 13.63
CA ALA A 184 1.83 25.42 13.09
C ALA A 184 3.26 25.49 13.68
N ASP A 185 3.38 25.45 15.02
CA ASP A 185 4.70 25.50 15.69
C ASP A 185 5.60 24.30 15.33
N ALA A 186 5.01 23.12 15.15
CA ALA A 186 5.76 21.94 14.76
C ALA A 186 6.20 22.03 13.29
N MET A 187 5.35 22.55 12.42
CA MET A 187 5.66 22.75 11.00
C MET A 187 6.72 23.84 10.82
N GLU A 188 6.69 24.92 11.62
CA GLU A 188 7.73 25.95 11.61
C GLU A 188 9.09 25.37 12.04
N ARG A 189 9.13 24.62 13.17
CA ARG A 189 10.36 23.94 13.62
C ARG A 189 10.92 22.95 12.61
N PHE A 190 10.06 22.23 11.93
CA PHE A 190 10.46 21.33 10.83
C PHE A 190 11.00 22.11 9.62
N GLY A 191 10.58 23.36 9.42
CA GLY A 191 10.89 24.16 8.22
C GLY A 191 10.04 23.72 7.01
N ALA A 192 8.78 23.35 7.29
CA ALA A 192 7.87 22.69 6.34
C ALA A 192 7.81 23.37 4.96
N THR A 193 7.63 24.70 4.90
CA THR A 193 7.54 25.46 3.66
C THR A 193 8.82 25.32 2.81
N THR A 194 9.98 25.40 3.45
CA THR A 194 11.27 25.30 2.76
C THR A 194 11.52 23.89 2.26
N HIS A 195 11.26 22.88 3.09
CA HIS A 195 11.47 21.48 2.71
C HIS A 195 10.48 21.03 1.64
N LEU A 196 9.23 21.47 1.70
CA LEU A 196 8.24 21.16 0.68
C LEU A 196 8.65 21.72 -0.68
N ALA A 197 9.03 23.00 -0.76
CA ALA A 197 9.51 23.62 -2.01
C ALA A 197 10.77 22.93 -2.58
N ARG A 198 11.61 22.36 -1.72
CA ARG A 198 12.78 21.57 -2.16
C ARG A 198 12.38 20.20 -2.67
N ALA A 199 11.42 19.53 -1.98
CA ALA A 199 10.89 18.25 -2.39
C ALA A 199 10.17 18.33 -3.74
N GLU A 200 9.41 19.40 -3.99
CA GLU A 200 8.76 19.67 -5.27
C GLU A 200 9.76 19.79 -6.42
N ARG A 201 10.81 20.60 -6.25
CA ARG A 201 11.87 20.71 -7.25
C ARG A 201 12.62 19.40 -7.48
N MET A 202 12.86 18.62 -6.42
CA MET A 202 13.47 17.29 -6.52
C MET A 202 12.56 16.35 -7.31
N LEU A 203 11.26 16.37 -7.04
CA LEU A 203 10.26 15.58 -7.75
C LEU A 203 10.22 15.93 -9.25
N GLU A 204 10.17 17.22 -9.60
CA GLU A 204 10.24 17.67 -10.99
C GLU A 204 11.49 17.15 -11.70
N LEU A 205 12.66 17.21 -11.05
CA LEU A 205 13.89 16.67 -11.59
C LEU A 205 13.81 15.16 -11.80
N LEU A 206 13.34 14.40 -10.80
CA LEU A 206 13.19 12.95 -10.87
C LEU A 206 12.27 12.51 -12.00
N LEU A 207 11.15 13.21 -12.19
CA LEU A 207 10.19 12.92 -13.24
C LEU A 207 10.74 13.28 -14.65
N SER A 208 11.51 14.37 -14.75
CA SER A 208 12.09 14.80 -16.03
C SER A 208 13.31 13.97 -16.46
N THR A 209 13.97 13.28 -15.54
CA THR A 209 15.20 12.49 -15.78
C THR A 209 14.96 10.97 -15.67
N GLY A 210 13.76 10.49 -15.97
CA GLY A 210 13.39 9.08 -15.82
C GLY A 210 14.36 8.11 -16.48
N ILE A 211 14.76 7.06 -15.75
CA ILE A 211 15.73 6.03 -16.17
C ILE A 211 15.11 4.68 -16.54
N GLY A 212 13.82 4.55 -16.41
CA GLY A 212 13.09 3.32 -16.73
C GLY A 212 11.65 3.39 -16.25
N ARG A 213 10.82 2.53 -16.82
CA ARG A 213 9.42 2.37 -16.43
C ARG A 213 9.23 0.98 -15.88
N HIS A 214 8.81 0.91 -14.63
CA HIS A 214 8.45 -0.31 -13.94
C HIS A 214 6.97 -0.28 -13.57
N VAL A 215 6.36 -1.46 -13.51
CA VAL A 215 5.02 -1.59 -12.93
C VAL A 215 5.18 -1.65 -11.43
N LEU A 216 4.55 -0.69 -10.75
CA LEU A 216 4.74 -0.42 -9.34
C LEU A 216 3.49 -0.77 -8.53
N HIS A 217 3.70 -1.17 -7.30
CA HIS A 217 2.65 -1.25 -6.28
C HIS A 217 2.10 0.15 -5.96
N ALA A 218 2.98 1.14 -5.90
CA ALA A 218 2.72 2.56 -5.68
C ALA A 218 2.19 2.95 -4.28
N ASP A 219 2.04 1.99 -3.37
CA ASP A 219 1.78 2.19 -1.94
C ASP A 219 2.48 1.12 -1.09
N LEU A 220 3.75 0.79 -1.43
CA LEU A 220 4.52 -0.25 -0.76
C LEU A 220 5.03 0.25 0.60
N GLN A 221 4.19 0.08 1.61
CA GLN A 221 4.47 0.45 2.99
C GLN A 221 4.08 -0.69 3.94
N ALA A 222 4.53 -0.65 5.20
CA ALA A 222 4.37 -1.76 6.16
C ALA A 222 2.96 -2.32 6.25
N LYS A 223 1.95 -1.46 6.28
CA LYS A 223 0.53 -1.88 6.37
C LYS A 223 0.10 -2.79 5.21
N ASN A 224 0.79 -2.69 4.06
CA ASN A 224 0.51 -3.43 2.83
C ASN A 224 1.53 -4.56 2.59
N ILE A 225 2.41 -4.82 3.55
CA ILE A 225 3.38 -5.91 3.51
C ILE A 225 3.08 -6.88 4.65
N LEU A 226 2.88 -8.15 4.32
CA LEU A 226 2.54 -9.21 5.26
C LEU A 226 3.66 -10.22 5.36
N GLN A 227 3.93 -10.69 6.57
CA GLN A 227 4.79 -11.84 6.81
C GLN A 227 4.05 -13.11 6.42
N GLY A 228 4.64 -13.87 5.53
CA GLY A 228 4.12 -15.17 5.11
C GLY A 228 5.15 -16.28 5.25
N PRO A 229 4.89 -17.48 4.70
CA PRO A 229 5.79 -18.61 4.78
C PRO A 229 7.13 -18.31 4.10
N GLY A 230 8.14 -17.99 4.91
CA GLY A 230 9.53 -17.78 4.47
C GLY A 230 9.83 -16.47 3.74
N SER A 231 8.85 -15.60 3.50
CA SER A 231 9.05 -14.34 2.78
C SER A 231 7.97 -13.30 3.08
N TRP A 232 8.19 -12.07 2.62
CA TRP A 232 7.18 -11.03 2.62
C TRP A 232 6.26 -11.12 1.41
N TYR A 233 4.99 -10.80 1.62
CA TYR A 233 3.95 -10.67 0.61
C TYR A 233 3.39 -9.26 0.62
N THR A 234 2.86 -8.78 -0.50
CA THR A 234 2.19 -7.48 -0.53
C THR A 234 0.73 -7.59 -0.95
N ILE A 235 -0.09 -6.67 -0.46
CA ILE A 235 -1.52 -6.52 -0.71
C ILE A 235 -1.85 -5.04 -0.97
N ASP A 236 -3.04 -4.72 -1.44
CA ASP A 236 -3.54 -3.36 -1.65
C ASP A 236 -2.71 -2.50 -2.63
N PRO A 237 -2.28 -3.01 -3.80
CA PRO A 237 -1.59 -2.20 -4.78
C PRO A 237 -2.49 -1.12 -5.38
N LEU A 238 -1.99 0.11 -5.46
CA LEU A 238 -2.64 1.17 -6.24
C LEU A 238 -2.44 0.98 -7.75
N GLY A 239 -1.36 0.33 -8.15
CA GLY A 239 -0.98 0.10 -9.52
C GLY A 239 -0.58 1.38 -10.26
N ALA A 240 0.70 1.53 -10.51
CA ALA A 240 1.24 2.63 -11.30
C ALA A 240 2.39 2.18 -12.21
N VAL A 241 2.81 3.08 -13.08
CA VAL A 241 4.02 2.90 -13.89
C VAL A 241 4.97 4.05 -13.62
N GLY A 242 6.23 3.75 -13.38
CA GLY A 242 7.23 4.78 -13.10
C GLY A 242 8.58 4.24 -12.65
N ASP A 243 9.26 5.06 -11.84
CA ASP A 243 10.58 4.79 -11.31
C ASP A 243 10.52 3.85 -10.11
N ILE A 244 11.17 2.70 -10.20
CA ILE A 244 11.20 1.70 -9.12
C ILE A 244 11.86 2.24 -7.83
N ASN A 245 12.74 3.22 -7.94
CA ASN A 245 13.36 3.84 -6.77
C ASN A 245 12.33 4.56 -5.89
N ALA A 246 11.18 4.97 -6.43
CA ALA A 246 10.08 5.52 -5.66
C ALA A 246 9.42 4.47 -4.75
N GLU A 247 9.28 3.22 -5.20
CA GLU A 247 8.78 2.12 -4.34
C GLU A 247 9.64 1.96 -3.09
N ALA A 248 10.95 1.78 -3.30
CA ALA A 248 11.89 1.62 -2.21
C ALA A 248 11.99 2.89 -1.35
N GLY A 249 12.02 4.07 -1.99
CA GLY A 249 12.12 5.37 -1.32
C GLY A 249 10.96 5.65 -0.37
N LEU A 250 9.73 5.30 -0.76
CA LEU A 250 8.56 5.41 0.11
C LEU A 250 8.73 4.54 1.36
N TRP A 251 9.06 3.26 1.20
CA TRP A 251 9.26 2.35 2.31
C TRP A 251 10.39 2.83 3.23
N VAL A 252 11.55 3.20 2.68
CA VAL A 252 12.71 3.68 3.45
C VAL A 252 12.36 4.89 4.29
N ALA A 253 11.60 5.84 3.72
CA ALA A 253 11.25 7.07 4.40
C ALA A 253 10.29 6.86 5.58
N ILE A 254 9.22 6.10 5.37
CA ILE A 254 8.09 6.07 6.32
C ILE A 254 8.14 4.91 7.31
N GLN A 255 8.94 3.89 7.03
CA GLN A 255 8.92 2.66 7.80
C GLN A 255 9.42 2.89 9.24
N ASP A 256 8.63 2.46 10.24
CA ASP A 256 9.03 2.52 11.65
C ASP A 256 10.12 1.49 11.99
N GLY A 257 10.74 1.63 13.16
CA GLY A 257 11.75 0.71 13.69
C GLY A 257 13.06 1.39 14.05
N PRO A 258 14.01 0.63 14.60
CA PRO A 258 15.25 1.17 15.15
C PRO A 258 16.29 1.56 14.10
N VAL A 259 16.16 1.06 12.86
CA VAL A 259 17.14 1.33 11.79
C VAL A 259 16.89 2.70 11.19
N SER A 260 17.94 3.51 11.12
CA SER A 260 17.86 4.86 10.56
C SER A 260 17.61 4.86 9.05
N ILE A 261 17.09 5.98 8.51
CA ILE A 261 16.93 6.14 7.06
C ILE A 261 18.27 5.97 6.32
N PRO A 262 19.42 6.59 6.76
CA PRO A 262 20.72 6.37 6.12
C PRO A 262 21.18 4.91 6.11
N ASP A 263 20.95 4.17 7.19
CA ASP A 263 21.33 2.75 7.26
C ASP A 263 20.53 1.90 6.26
N ARG A 264 19.21 2.13 6.15
CA ARG A 264 18.33 1.46 5.15
C ARG A 264 18.78 1.77 3.72
N LEU A 265 19.11 3.02 3.44
CA LEU A 265 19.67 3.43 2.15
C LEU A 265 20.98 2.70 1.86
N GLY A 266 21.87 2.61 2.86
CA GLY A 266 23.13 1.87 2.77
C GLY A 266 22.94 0.39 2.46
N GLU A 267 21.94 -0.25 3.06
CA GLU A 267 21.60 -1.66 2.82
C GLU A 267 21.02 -1.92 1.41
N LEU A 268 20.27 -0.97 0.86
CA LEU A 268 19.61 -1.09 -0.45
C LEU A 268 20.46 -0.61 -1.64
N ARG A 269 21.52 0.19 -1.40
CA ARG A 269 22.32 0.83 -2.46
C ARG A 269 22.88 -0.12 -3.52
N ALA A 270 23.17 -1.36 -3.14
CA ALA A 270 23.74 -2.38 -4.03
C ALA A 270 22.66 -3.25 -4.71
N HIS A 271 21.39 -2.94 -4.51
CA HIS A 271 20.30 -3.72 -5.11
C HIS A 271 20.24 -3.49 -6.63
N PRO A 272 20.23 -4.55 -7.48
CA PRO A 272 20.44 -4.41 -8.93
C PRO A 272 19.35 -3.64 -9.67
N LEU A 273 18.15 -3.49 -9.10
CA LEU A 273 17.06 -2.72 -9.69
C LEU A 273 17.08 -1.24 -9.28
N LEU A 274 17.92 -0.83 -8.32
CA LEU A 274 17.90 0.51 -7.75
C LEU A 274 19.12 1.32 -8.19
N ASP A 275 18.90 2.61 -8.42
CA ASP A 275 19.95 3.62 -8.55
C ASP A 275 20.13 4.35 -7.21
N GLU A 276 21.32 4.32 -6.65
CA GLU A 276 21.62 4.86 -5.31
C GLU A 276 21.22 6.35 -5.19
N ASN A 277 21.52 7.17 -6.21
CA ASN A 277 21.23 8.59 -6.17
C ASN A 277 19.74 8.87 -6.28
N ARG A 278 19.03 8.14 -7.14
CA ARG A 278 17.58 8.26 -7.28
C ARG A 278 16.85 7.74 -6.05
N LEU A 279 17.29 6.61 -5.50
CA LEU A 279 16.73 6.09 -4.25
C LEU A 279 16.84 7.12 -3.12
N TYR A 280 17.99 7.76 -2.99
CA TYR A 280 18.22 8.80 -2.01
C TYR A 280 17.30 10.01 -2.22
N ALA A 281 17.16 10.46 -3.48
CA ALA A 281 16.31 11.56 -3.85
C ALA A 281 14.81 11.29 -3.62
N TRP A 282 14.33 10.10 -4.01
CA TRP A 282 12.95 9.67 -3.75
C TRP A 282 12.68 9.55 -2.24
N THR A 283 13.63 9.03 -1.47
CA THR A 283 13.52 8.97 -0.02
C THR A 283 13.36 10.36 0.60
N TYR A 284 14.12 11.37 0.10
CA TYR A 284 13.95 12.75 0.55
C TYR A 284 12.56 13.30 0.23
N VAL A 285 12.07 13.10 -0.99
CA VAL A 285 10.72 13.53 -1.40
C VAL A 285 9.66 12.93 -0.47
N PHE A 286 9.72 11.63 -0.23
CA PHE A 286 8.74 10.96 0.64
C PHE A 286 8.90 11.29 2.12
N ALA A 287 10.13 11.50 2.61
CA ALA A 287 10.33 11.92 4.00
C ALA A 287 9.70 13.29 4.27
N VAL A 288 9.69 14.19 3.29
CA VAL A 288 8.98 15.46 3.39
C VAL A 288 7.46 15.27 3.19
N ALA A 289 7.06 14.56 2.13
CA ALA A 289 5.65 14.38 1.78
C ALA A 289 4.86 13.61 2.84
N GLU A 290 5.48 12.69 3.57
CA GLU A 290 4.83 11.86 4.59
C GLU A 290 5.10 12.32 6.03
N TYR A 291 5.79 13.44 6.23
CA TYR A 291 6.06 13.97 7.56
C TYR A 291 4.76 14.29 8.32
N ARG A 292 4.69 13.83 9.58
CA ARG A 292 3.56 14.03 10.49
C ARG A 292 4.08 14.28 11.90
N SER A 293 3.96 15.50 12.40
CA SER A 293 4.42 15.89 13.74
C SER A 293 3.72 15.16 14.88
N TYR A 294 2.52 14.63 14.63
CA TYR A 294 1.73 13.86 15.60
C TYR A 294 2.08 12.36 15.63
N LEU A 295 3.05 11.93 14.85
CA LEU A 295 3.64 10.58 14.89
C LEU A 295 5.12 10.69 15.27
N PRO A 296 5.46 10.84 16.58
CA PRO A 296 6.81 11.22 16.99
C PRO A 296 7.90 10.26 16.48
N ALA A 297 7.66 8.95 16.57
CA ALA A 297 8.68 7.96 16.22
C ALA A 297 9.11 8.02 14.75
N SER A 298 8.15 8.17 13.81
CA SER A 298 8.47 8.34 12.40
C SER A 298 8.84 9.78 12.05
N GLY A 299 8.19 10.76 12.69
CA GLY A 299 8.45 12.18 12.50
C GLY A 299 9.89 12.55 12.84
N ASP A 300 10.39 12.18 14.01
CA ASP A 300 11.76 12.48 14.45
C ASP A 300 12.82 11.90 13.50
N ARG A 301 12.57 10.70 12.97
CA ARG A 301 13.49 10.05 12.02
C ARG A 301 13.49 10.77 10.67
N MET A 302 12.31 11.12 10.13
CA MET A 302 12.21 11.88 8.89
C MET A 302 12.82 13.26 9.04
N GLU A 303 12.54 13.96 10.13
CA GLU A 303 13.08 15.28 10.43
C GLU A 303 14.61 15.26 10.54
N SER A 304 15.17 14.28 11.26
CA SER A 304 16.60 14.10 11.38
C SER A 304 17.26 13.88 10.03
N PHE A 305 16.68 13.04 9.18
CA PHE A 305 17.16 12.79 7.83
C PHE A 305 17.09 14.03 6.94
N VAL A 306 15.91 14.67 6.87
CA VAL A 306 15.67 15.83 6.01
C VAL A 306 16.57 17.02 6.37
N LYS A 307 16.85 17.22 7.66
CA LYS A 307 17.75 18.29 8.15
C LYS A 307 19.23 18.00 7.93
N ALA A 308 19.62 16.73 7.92
CA ALA A 308 21.01 16.32 7.72
C ALA A 308 21.45 16.33 6.23
N VAL A 309 20.50 16.34 5.32
CA VAL A 309 20.72 16.21 3.87
C VAL A 309 20.87 17.58 3.22
N ASP A 310 21.83 17.72 2.29
CA ASP A 310 21.88 18.83 1.34
C ASP A 310 21.09 18.48 0.05
N PRO A 311 19.89 19.03 -0.15
CA PRO A 311 19.09 18.75 -1.34
C PRO A 311 19.77 19.19 -2.66
N ALA A 312 20.63 20.21 -2.64
CA ALA A 312 21.34 20.65 -3.82
C ALA A 312 22.38 19.61 -4.27
N GLU A 313 23.06 18.99 -3.31
CA GLU A 313 24.02 17.92 -3.59
C GLU A 313 23.30 16.71 -4.21
N ILE A 314 22.13 16.30 -3.65
CA ILE A 314 21.35 15.19 -4.20
C ILE A 314 20.90 15.52 -5.64
N MET A 315 20.35 16.71 -5.88
CA MET A 315 19.91 17.12 -7.21
C MET A 315 21.04 17.08 -8.24
N ASN A 316 22.24 17.50 -7.86
CA ASN A 316 23.40 17.44 -8.74
C ASN A 316 23.80 16.00 -9.10
N ARG A 317 23.62 15.05 -8.18
CA ARG A 317 23.90 13.62 -8.42
C ARG A 317 22.87 12.93 -9.30
N VAL A 318 21.60 13.39 -9.29
CA VAL A 318 20.51 12.85 -10.10
C VAL A 318 20.54 13.39 -11.53
N GLN A 319 21.13 14.58 -11.75
CA GLN A 319 21.26 15.13 -13.10
C GLN A 319 22.16 14.21 -13.94
N PRO A 320 21.76 13.87 -15.18
CA PRO A 320 22.65 13.14 -16.07
C PRO A 320 23.91 14.00 -16.29
N ASN A 321 25.09 13.37 -16.17
CA ASN A 321 26.34 14.01 -16.54
C ASN A 321 26.21 14.60 -17.95
N ARG A 322 26.30 15.91 -18.08
CA ARG A 322 26.28 16.62 -19.35
C ARG A 322 27.51 16.28 -20.17
#